data_daabb867f080a630d2a62594634a09b7
#
_entry.id   daabb867f080a630d2a62594634a09b7
#
_cell.length_a   1.000
_cell.length_b   1.000
_cell.length_c   1.000
_cell.angle_alpha   90.00
_cell.angle_beta   90.00
_cell.angle_gamma   90.00
#
_symmetry.space_group_name_H-M   'P 1'
#
loop_
_entity.id
_entity.type
_entity.pdbx_description
1 polymer ?
#
loop_
_entity_poly.entity_id
_entity_poly.type
_entity_poly.pdbx_seq_one_letter_code
_entity_poly.pdbx_strand_id
1 'polypeptide(L)'
;IMRTVDKLDKIGVDKVKVILLEDCGLTEQQADDILAFISIKGTNAEVLAALENYAGRNETFDTGLSELNVVASNLAAFGMPEENFVVDLTIARGLDYYTGTVYETLLLDHPELGSVCSGGRYDNLAGYYIEKQLPGVGISIGLTRLFYVLDEQGLLNPELSGAPADALVLPMGDIAPAIALAETLRSSGLRVQLYCEQKKFKQKMAYADKLKVPFAVLLGEDEIAEGKC
;
A
#
# COMPACT_ATOMS: atom_id res chain seq x y z
N ILE A 1 -20.29 4.77 15.27
CA ILE A 1 -21.06 4.06 14.21
C ILE A 1 -20.10 3.62 13.10
N MET A 2 -19.45 4.51 12.37
CA MET A 2 -18.58 4.14 11.23
C MET A 2 -17.51 3.10 11.58
N ARG A 3 -16.79 3.30 12.70
CA ARG A 3 -15.81 2.33 13.20
C ARG A 3 -16.40 0.96 13.60
N THR A 4 -17.70 0.89 13.83
CA THR A 4 -18.42 -0.34 14.14
C THR A 4 -18.80 -1.06 12.84
N VAL A 5 -19.29 -0.31 11.85
CA VAL A 5 -19.59 -0.81 10.50
C VAL A 5 -18.33 -1.39 9.85
N ASP A 6 -17.17 -0.76 9.98
CA ASP A 6 -15.87 -1.25 9.48
C ASP A 6 -15.47 -2.64 10.02
N LYS A 7 -16.08 -3.08 11.11
CA LYS A 7 -15.82 -4.40 11.68
C LYS A 7 -16.76 -5.47 11.16
N LEU A 8 -17.74 -5.13 10.32
CA LEU A 8 -18.81 -6.03 9.89
C LEU A 8 -18.27 -7.36 9.38
N ASP A 9 -17.31 -7.33 8.47
CA ASP A 9 -16.71 -8.53 7.87
C ASP A 9 -15.96 -9.39 8.89
N LYS A 10 -15.46 -8.78 9.97
CA LYS A 10 -14.63 -9.46 10.97
C LYS A 10 -15.45 -10.11 12.09
N ILE A 11 -16.52 -9.47 12.51
CA ILE A 11 -17.27 -9.88 13.72
C ILE A 11 -18.71 -10.32 13.42
N GLY A 12 -19.21 -10.05 12.21
CA GLY A 12 -20.57 -10.41 11.76
C GLY A 12 -21.64 -9.43 12.19
N VAL A 13 -22.80 -9.52 11.50
CA VAL A 13 -23.95 -8.60 11.65
C VAL A 13 -24.49 -8.56 13.07
N ASP A 14 -24.65 -9.72 13.72
CA ASP A 14 -25.24 -9.80 15.06
C ASP A 14 -24.42 -9.02 16.10
N LYS A 15 -23.09 -9.17 16.05
CA LYS A 15 -22.20 -8.45 16.97
C LYS A 15 -22.16 -6.95 16.66
N VAL A 16 -22.19 -6.59 15.38
CA VAL A 16 -22.28 -5.18 14.98
C VAL A 16 -23.58 -4.57 15.52
N LYS A 17 -24.71 -5.26 15.39
CA LYS A 17 -26.00 -4.78 15.94
C LYS A 17 -25.92 -4.56 17.45
N VAL A 18 -25.37 -5.49 18.20
CA VAL A 18 -25.18 -5.33 19.66
C VAL A 18 -24.36 -4.09 19.98
N ILE A 19 -23.23 -3.88 19.31
CA ILE A 19 -22.40 -2.69 19.53
C ILE A 19 -23.13 -1.39 19.15
N LEU A 20 -23.93 -1.40 18.08
CA LEU A 20 -24.73 -0.24 17.69
C LEU A 20 -25.76 0.13 18.75
N LEU A 21 -26.37 -0.88 19.39
CA LEU A 21 -27.35 -0.68 20.47
C LEU A 21 -26.69 -0.26 21.77
N GLU A 22 -25.68 -0.99 22.23
CA GLU A 22 -25.12 -0.85 23.58
C GLU A 22 -24.07 0.27 23.66
N ASP A 23 -23.11 0.30 22.72
CA ASP A 23 -21.99 1.24 22.77
C ASP A 23 -22.32 2.56 22.06
N CYS A 24 -23.11 2.51 20.97
CA CYS A 24 -23.51 3.71 20.23
C CYS A 24 -24.83 4.32 20.70
N GLY A 25 -25.59 3.63 21.55
CA GLY A 25 -26.83 4.12 22.12
C GLY A 25 -27.98 4.28 21.10
N LEU A 26 -27.98 3.52 20.02
CA LEU A 26 -29.01 3.55 18.98
C LEU A 26 -30.24 2.74 19.42
N THR A 27 -31.41 3.11 18.90
CA THR A 27 -32.61 2.29 19.00
C THR A 27 -32.50 1.07 18.06
N GLU A 28 -33.30 0.03 18.31
CA GLU A 28 -33.35 -1.14 17.42
C GLU A 28 -33.63 -0.74 15.96
N GLN A 29 -34.62 0.15 15.77
CA GLN A 29 -34.98 0.63 14.43
C GLN A 29 -33.79 1.31 13.73
N GLN A 30 -33.06 2.17 14.45
CA GLN A 30 -31.90 2.85 13.88
C GLN A 30 -30.76 1.88 13.54
N ALA A 31 -30.52 0.87 14.38
CA ALA A 31 -29.54 -0.14 14.11
C ALA A 31 -29.93 -1.00 12.87
N ASP A 32 -31.20 -1.37 12.79
CA ASP A 32 -31.71 -2.14 11.64
C ASP A 32 -31.69 -1.33 10.35
N ASP A 33 -32.02 -0.04 10.39
CA ASP A 33 -31.94 0.87 9.23
C ASP A 33 -30.49 0.99 8.72
N ILE A 34 -29.51 1.11 9.62
CA ILE A 34 -28.10 1.15 9.26
C ILE A 34 -27.66 -0.18 8.63
N LEU A 35 -28.04 -1.30 9.26
CA LEU A 35 -27.68 -2.63 8.74
C LEU A 35 -28.33 -2.89 7.38
N ALA A 36 -29.58 -2.48 7.19
CA ALA A 36 -30.27 -2.56 5.90
C ALA A 36 -29.55 -1.73 4.83
N PHE A 37 -29.16 -0.49 5.17
CA PHE A 37 -28.42 0.40 4.26
C PHE A 37 -27.09 -0.20 3.81
N ILE A 38 -26.24 -0.65 4.73
CA ILE A 38 -24.92 -1.21 4.39
C ILE A 38 -24.99 -2.59 3.75
N SER A 39 -26.16 -3.23 3.81
CA SER A 39 -26.43 -4.53 3.18
C SER A 39 -26.91 -4.43 1.73
N ILE A 40 -27.11 -3.21 1.21
CA ILE A 40 -27.46 -2.99 -0.20
C ILE A 40 -26.32 -3.54 -1.07
N LYS A 41 -26.63 -4.52 -1.91
CA LYS A 41 -25.67 -5.19 -2.80
C LYS A 41 -26.33 -5.43 -4.15
N GLY A 42 -25.49 -5.59 -5.16
CA GLY A 42 -25.91 -5.83 -6.54
C GLY A 42 -24.83 -5.36 -7.51
N THR A 43 -25.18 -5.18 -8.74
CA THR A 43 -24.36 -4.46 -9.73
C THR A 43 -24.19 -3.00 -9.29
N ASN A 44 -23.17 -2.32 -9.78
CA ASN A 44 -22.95 -0.90 -9.43
C ASN A 44 -24.18 -0.04 -9.76
N ALA A 45 -24.85 -0.30 -10.89
CA ALA A 45 -26.08 0.39 -11.27
C ALA A 45 -27.24 0.13 -10.30
N GLU A 46 -27.40 -1.10 -9.82
CA GLU A 46 -28.46 -1.45 -8.86
C GLU A 46 -28.21 -0.81 -7.49
N VAL A 47 -26.95 -0.81 -7.02
CA VAL A 47 -26.58 -0.15 -5.75
C VAL A 47 -26.84 1.34 -5.85
N LEU A 48 -26.37 2.02 -6.90
CA LEU A 48 -26.59 3.45 -7.09
C LEU A 48 -28.08 3.79 -7.19
N ALA A 49 -28.87 2.99 -7.92
CA ALA A 49 -30.33 3.16 -8.02
C ALA A 49 -31.02 2.96 -6.66
N ALA A 50 -30.56 2.01 -5.84
CA ALA A 50 -31.10 1.81 -4.50
C ALA A 50 -30.80 3.00 -3.58
N LEU A 51 -29.65 3.65 -3.71
CA LEU A 51 -29.27 4.84 -2.97
C LEU A 51 -30.15 6.06 -3.27
N GLU A 52 -30.70 6.17 -4.50
CA GLU A 52 -31.63 7.24 -4.86
C GLU A 52 -32.89 7.27 -3.97
N ASN A 53 -33.30 6.14 -3.38
CA ASN A 53 -34.42 6.09 -2.44
C ASN A 53 -34.14 6.84 -1.12
N TYR A 54 -32.91 7.18 -0.86
CA TYR A 54 -32.46 7.94 0.32
C TYR A 54 -32.24 9.43 0.01
N ALA A 55 -32.24 9.82 -1.26
CA ALA A 55 -32.02 11.20 -1.69
C ALA A 55 -33.06 12.18 -1.10
N GLY A 56 -32.64 13.42 -0.91
CA GLY A 56 -33.46 14.49 -0.32
C GLY A 56 -33.64 14.44 1.20
N ARG A 57 -33.02 13.47 1.88
CA ARG A 57 -33.07 13.37 3.35
C ARG A 57 -31.97 14.15 4.04
N ASN A 58 -30.82 14.28 3.42
CA ASN A 58 -29.65 14.91 3.98
C ASN A 58 -28.74 15.44 2.88
N GLU A 59 -28.34 16.71 2.94
CA GLU A 59 -27.51 17.38 1.94
C GLU A 59 -26.12 16.70 1.77
N THR A 60 -25.53 16.25 2.87
CA THR A 60 -24.24 15.53 2.82
C THR A 60 -24.37 14.20 2.08
N PHE A 61 -25.47 13.49 2.30
CA PHE A 61 -25.77 12.26 1.57
C PHE A 61 -25.97 12.53 0.07
N ASP A 62 -26.76 13.54 -0.27
CA ASP A 62 -27.04 13.90 -1.66
C ASP A 62 -25.76 14.29 -2.42
N THR A 63 -24.86 15.04 -1.74
CA THR A 63 -23.55 15.38 -2.27
C THR A 63 -22.72 14.10 -2.50
N GLY A 64 -22.64 13.22 -1.50
CA GLY A 64 -21.88 11.96 -1.60
C GLY A 64 -22.41 11.04 -2.71
N LEU A 65 -23.75 10.93 -2.84
CA LEU A 65 -24.35 10.16 -3.91
C LEU A 65 -24.04 10.74 -5.30
N SER A 66 -24.10 12.07 -5.44
CA SER A 66 -23.73 12.76 -6.69
C SER A 66 -22.26 12.51 -7.04
N GLU A 67 -21.36 12.65 -6.09
CA GLU A 67 -19.92 12.38 -6.30
C GLU A 67 -19.66 10.91 -6.68
N LEU A 68 -20.34 9.98 -6.03
CA LEU A 68 -20.19 8.54 -6.31
C LEU A 68 -20.68 8.19 -7.72
N ASN A 69 -21.78 8.77 -8.17
CA ASN A 69 -22.27 8.64 -9.54
C ASN A 69 -21.26 9.17 -10.57
N VAL A 70 -20.65 10.33 -10.28
CA VAL A 70 -19.58 10.90 -11.14
C VAL A 70 -18.37 9.96 -11.21
N VAL A 71 -17.94 9.41 -10.07
CA VAL A 71 -16.82 8.48 -10.03
C VAL A 71 -17.12 7.22 -10.83
N ALA A 72 -18.26 6.57 -10.61
CA ALA A 72 -18.64 5.35 -11.31
C ALA A 72 -18.73 5.57 -12.82
N SER A 73 -19.37 6.68 -13.26
CA SER A 73 -19.46 7.04 -14.69
C SER A 73 -18.09 7.28 -15.32
N ASN A 74 -17.20 7.95 -14.61
CA ASN A 74 -15.86 8.23 -15.12
C ASN A 74 -14.97 6.99 -15.14
N LEU A 75 -15.10 6.06 -14.20
CA LEU A 75 -14.38 4.78 -14.25
C LEU A 75 -14.74 4.03 -15.55
N ALA A 76 -16.03 3.96 -15.89
CA ALA A 76 -16.46 3.36 -17.15
C ALA A 76 -15.89 4.11 -18.37
N ALA A 77 -15.88 5.44 -18.35
CA ALA A 77 -15.32 6.27 -19.42
C ALA A 77 -13.80 6.09 -19.58
N PHE A 78 -13.08 5.83 -18.49
CA PHE A 78 -11.66 5.48 -18.52
C PHE A 78 -11.39 4.03 -18.95
N GLY A 79 -12.43 3.25 -19.25
CA GLY A 79 -12.31 1.87 -19.70
C GLY A 79 -12.09 0.85 -18.58
N MET A 80 -12.43 1.21 -17.33
CA MET A 80 -12.44 0.24 -16.23
C MET A 80 -13.56 -0.77 -16.46
N PRO A 81 -13.25 -2.08 -16.56
CA PRO A 81 -14.28 -3.10 -16.67
C PRO A 81 -15.19 -3.12 -15.45
N GLU A 82 -16.49 -3.35 -15.68
CA GLU A 82 -17.51 -3.36 -14.62
C GLU A 82 -17.20 -4.38 -13.51
N GLU A 83 -16.62 -5.52 -13.89
CA GLU A 83 -16.22 -6.58 -12.97
C GLU A 83 -15.00 -6.23 -12.08
N ASN A 84 -14.28 -5.14 -12.39
CA ASN A 84 -13.08 -4.75 -11.68
C ASN A 84 -13.33 -3.67 -10.63
N PHE A 85 -14.54 -3.19 -10.46
CA PHE A 85 -14.90 -2.30 -9.38
C PHE A 85 -16.32 -2.53 -8.86
N VAL A 86 -16.53 -2.24 -7.59
CA VAL A 86 -17.82 -2.37 -6.93
C VAL A 86 -18.06 -1.18 -6.01
N VAL A 87 -19.29 -0.68 -6.00
CA VAL A 87 -19.76 0.28 -4.99
C VAL A 87 -20.11 -0.50 -3.74
N ASP A 88 -19.31 -0.37 -2.70
CA ASP A 88 -19.46 -1.09 -1.44
C ASP A 88 -19.69 -0.13 -0.28
N LEU A 89 -20.87 -0.20 0.33
CA LEU A 89 -21.30 0.66 1.42
C LEU A 89 -20.73 0.24 2.79
N THR A 90 -20.02 -0.88 2.85
CA THR A 90 -19.34 -1.33 4.07
C THR A 90 -17.95 -0.71 4.22
N ILE A 91 -17.41 -0.10 3.16
CA ILE A 91 -16.13 0.63 3.22
C ILE A 91 -16.33 1.92 4.01
N ALA A 92 -16.13 1.81 5.31
CA ALA A 92 -16.24 2.91 6.26
C ALA A 92 -14.86 3.31 6.80
N ARG A 93 -13.81 2.85 6.14
CA ARG A 93 -12.42 3.06 6.55
C ARG A 93 -11.91 4.40 6.08
N GLY A 94 -10.90 4.79 6.75
CA GLY A 94 -10.10 5.92 6.37
C GLY A 94 -9.63 6.65 7.61
N LEU A 95 -8.66 7.48 7.39
CA LEU A 95 -8.24 8.45 8.37
C LEU A 95 -9.34 9.52 8.45
N ASP A 96 -9.57 10.05 9.62
CA ASP A 96 -10.66 11.02 9.91
C ASP A 96 -10.61 12.30 9.04
N TYR A 97 -9.65 12.41 8.12
CA TYR A 97 -9.48 13.53 7.21
C TYR A 97 -10.11 13.35 5.82
N TYR A 98 -10.61 12.16 5.47
CA TYR A 98 -11.31 11.98 4.19
C TYR A 98 -12.64 12.71 4.19
N THR A 99 -12.92 13.43 3.11
CA THR A 99 -14.10 14.28 2.94
C THR A 99 -14.98 13.88 1.76
N GLY A 100 -14.59 12.87 0.99
CA GLY A 100 -15.31 12.39 -0.18
C GLY A 100 -15.10 10.91 -0.40
N THR A 101 -15.13 10.48 -1.66
CA THR A 101 -14.98 9.07 -2.03
C THR A 101 -13.72 8.44 -1.44
N VAL A 102 -13.89 7.29 -0.80
CA VAL A 102 -12.80 6.42 -0.34
C VAL A 102 -12.80 5.14 -1.18
N TYR A 103 -11.64 4.52 -1.32
CA TYR A 103 -11.51 3.30 -2.11
C TYR A 103 -10.47 2.35 -1.51
N GLU A 104 -10.68 1.08 -1.78
CA GLU A 104 -9.78 -0.01 -1.45
C GLU A 104 -9.58 -0.91 -2.66
N THR A 105 -8.41 -1.50 -2.76
CA THR A 105 -8.09 -2.47 -3.82
C THR A 105 -7.77 -3.81 -3.17
N LEU A 106 -8.47 -4.83 -3.63
CA LEU A 106 -8.28 -6.21 -3.20
C LEU A 106 -7.70 -7.02 -4.36
N LEU A 107 -6.91 -8.03 -4.06
CA LEU A 107 -6.52 -9.03 -5.03
C LEU A 107 -7.59 -10.12 -5.03
N LEU A 108 -8.25 -10.33 -6.18
CA LEU A 108 -9.37 -11.26 -6.29
C LEU A 108 -8.95 -12.70 -6.01
N ASP A 109 -7.74 -13.06 -6.41
CA ASP A 109 -7.16 -14.40 -6.17
C ASP A 109 -6.59 -14.57 -4.75
N HIS A 110 -6.48 -13.48 -3.98
CA HIS A 110 -5.90 -13.45 -2.64
C HIS A 110 -6.69 -12.57 -1.67
N PRO A 111 -7.98 -12.83 -1.48
CA PRO A 111 -8.84 -12.00 -0.62
C PRO A 111 -8.41 -12.01 0.86
N GLU A 112 -7.71 -13.06 1.31
CA GLU A 112 -7.19 -13.21 2.67
C GLU A 112 -6.16 -12.15 3.06
N LEU A 113 -5.52 -11.52 2.08
CA LEU A 113 -4.54 -10.46 2.33
C LEU A 113 -5.20 -9.12 2.69
N GLY A 114 -6.49 -9.00 2.41
CA GLY A 114 -7.21 -7.74 2.55
C GLY A 114 -6.72 -6.68 1.56
N SER A 115 -6.97 -5.41 1.89
CA SER A 115 -6.62 -4.29 1.00
C SER A 115 -5.12 -4.19 0.78
N VAL A 116 -4.70 -4.21 -0.49
CA VAL A 116 -3.30 -4.00 -0.93
C VAL A 116 -3.04 -2.56 -1.32
N CYS A 117 -4.09 -1.79 -1.57
CA CYS A 117 -4.03 -0.37 -1.87
C CYS A 117 -5.29 0.32 -1.37
N SER A 118 -5.17 1.48 -0.79
CA SER A 118 -6.30 2.27 -0.32
C SER A 118 -6.04 3.76 -0.46
N GLY A 119 -7.10 4.52 -0.45
CA GLY A 119 -7.01 5.97 -0.52
C GLY A 119 -8.36 6.65 -0.47
N GLY A 120 -8.37 7.94 -0.75
CA GLY A 120 -9.59 8.73 -0.79
C GLY A 120 -9.34 10.19 -1.06
N ARG A 121 -10.44 10.91 -1.22
CA ARG A 121 -10.46 12.36 -1.38
C ARG A 121 -10.39 13.06 -0.01
N TYR A 122 -9.62 14.12 0.06
CA TYR A 122 -9.53 15.00 1.22
C TYR A 122 -9.43 16.46 0.77
N ASP A 123 -10.26 17.34 1.34
CA ASP A 123 -10.29 18.75 0.94
C ASP A 123 -9.66 19.65 2.00
N ASN A 124 -9.60 19.23 3.26
CA ASN A 124 -9.26 20.07 4.39
C ASN A 124 -7.90 19.75 5.03
N LEU A 125 -7.18 18.73 4.55
CA LEU A 125 -5.93 18.27 5.17
C LEU A 125 -4.87 19.38 5.24
N ALA A 126 -4.73 20.17 4.19
CA ALA A 126 -3.79 21.27 4.13
C ALA A 126 -4.10 22.38 5.16
N GLY A 127 -5.38 22.55 5.53
CA GLY A 127 -5.83 23.56 6.50
C GLY A 127 -5.26 23.38 7.91
N TYR A 128 -4.73 22.21 8.25
CA TYR A 128 -3.99 22.00 9.51
C TYR A 128 -2.62 22.69 9.54
N TYR A 129 -2.08 23.06 8.37
CA TYR A 129 -0.73 23.58 8.22
C TYR A 129 -0.65 24.96 7.57
N ILE A 130 -1.65 25.29 6.74
CA ILE A 130 -1.69 26.54 5.96
C ILE A 130 -3.13 27.07 5.87
N GLU A 131 -3.28 28.39 5.73
CA GLU A 131 -4.59 29.06 5.55
C GLU A 131 -5.18 28.88 4.12
N LYS A 132 -4.83 27.78 3.44
CA LYS A 132 -5.32 27.48 2.09
C LYS A 132 -6.06 26.16 2.10
N GLN A 133 -7.25 26.15 1.51
CA GLN A 133 -7.93 24.91 1.18
C GLN A 133 -7.32 24.33 -0.10
N LEU A 134 -6.74 23.14 0.01
CA LEU A 134 -6.15 22.41 -1.10
C LEU A 134 -6.77 21.03 -1.15
N PRO A 135 -7.78 20.82 -2.02
CA PRO A 135 -8.34 19.50 -2.20
C PRO A 135 -7.30 18.55 -2.81
N GLY A 136 -7.35 17.31 -2.39
CA GLY A 136 -6.45 16.28 -2.88
C GLY A 136 -7.09 14.91 -2.90
N VAL A 137 -6.50 14.03 -3.68
CA VAL A 137 -6.77 12.59 -3.68
C VAL A 137 -5.46 11.89 -3.43
N GLY A 138 -5.44 10.99 -2.46
CA GLY A 138 -4.25 10.24 -2.10
C GLY A 138 -4.45 8.75 -2.30
N ILE A 139 -3.35 8.06 -2.55
CA ILE A 139 -3.27 6.61 -2.66
C ILE A 139 -2.12 6.10 -1.82
N SER A 140 -2.33 5.00 -1.12
CA SER A 140 -1.30 4.28 -0.38
C SER A 140 -1.26 2.83 -0.84
N ILE A 141 -0.09 2.38 -1.26
CA ILE A 141 0.12 1.00 -1.72
C ILE A 141 0.84 0.22 -0.63
N GLY A 142 0.29 -0.92 -0.25
CA GLY A 142 0.89 -1.87 0.69
C GLY A 142 2.01 -2.67 0.03
N LEU A 143 3.15 -2.01 -0.23
CA LEU A 143 4.26 -2.59 -0.98
C LEU A 143 4.70 -3.95 -0.43
N THR A 144 4.81 -4.10 0.88
CA THR A 144 5.23 -5.36 1.51
C THR A 144 4.24 -6.50 1.24
N ARG A 145 2.93 -6.21 1.31
CA ARG A 145 1.89 -7.21 1.00
C ARG A 145 1.94 -7.63 -0.45
N LEU A 146 1.99 -6.65 -1.35
CA LEU A 146 2.04 -6.91 -2.79
C LEU A 146 3.30 -7.71 -3.16
N PHE A 147 4.45 -7.32 -2.63
CA PHE A 147 5.71 -8.03 -2.88
C PHE A 147 5.65 -9.47 -2.37
N TYR A 148 5.12 -9.68 -1.15
CA TYR A 148 4.97 -11.02 -0.58
C TYR A 148 4.18 -11.96 -1.49
N VAL A 149 3.04 -11.48 -2.02
CA VAL A 149 2.22 -12.30 -2.94
C VAL A 149 2.94 -12.60 -4.24
N LEU A 150 3.58 -11.59 -4.83
CA LEU A 150 4.33 -11.77 -6.07
C LEU A 150 5.49 -12.76 -5.90
N ASP A 151 6.14 -12.77 -4.74
CA ASP A 151 7.21 -13.72 -4.41
C ASP A 151 6.68 -15.14 -4.22
N GLU A 152 5.65 -15.32 -3.38
CA GLU A 152 5.01 -16.62 -3.11
C GLU A 152 4.44 -17.26 -4.39
N GLN A 153 3.94 -16.45 -5.31
CA GLN A 153 3.37 -16.91 -6.59
C GLN A 153 4.42 -17.09 -7.70
N GLY A 154 5.70 -16.79 -7.43
CA GLY A 154 6.74 -16.85 -8.42
C GLY A 154 6.57 -15.88 -9.60
N LEU A 155 5.84 -14.78 -9.38
CA LEU A 155 5.57 -13.74 -10.38
C LEU A 155 6.65 -12.66 -10.45
N LEU A 156 7.61 -12.70 -9.52
CA LEU A 156 8.78 -11.82 -9.62
C LEU A 156 9.68 -12.27 -10.76
N ASN A 157 10.22 -11.30 -11.50
CA ASN A 157 11.17 -11.62 -12.56
C ASN A 157 12.40 -12.36 -11.98
N PRO A 158 12.66 -13.63 -12.34
CA PRO A 158 13.78 -14.40 -11.80
C PRO A 158 15.15 -13.83 -12.20
N GLU A 159 15.20 -12.98 -13.23
CA GLU A 159 16.41 -12.28 -13.63
C GLU A 159 16.73 -11.06 -12.74
N LEU A 160 15.77 -10.61 -11.92
CA LEU A 160 16.04 -9.60 -10.92
C LEU A 160 16.91 -10.21 -9.83
N SER A 161 18.19 -9.88 -9.86
CA SER A 161 19.11 -10.23 -8.76
C SER A 161 18.56 -9.63 -7.45
N GLY A 162 18.26 -10.49 -6.49
CA GLY A 162 17.91 -10.06 -5.13
C GLY A 162 19.10 -9.42 -4.39
N ALA A 163 20.27 -9.41 -5.01
CA ALA A 163 21.44 -8.77 -4.45
C ALA A 163 21.33 -7.23 -4.54
N PRO A 164 21.64 -6.52 -3.45
CA PRO A 164 21.57 -5.05 -3.41
C PRO A 164 22.65 -4.39 -4.28
N ALA A 165 23.65 -5.16 -4.70
CA ALA A 165 24.76 -4.72 -5.55
C ALA A 165 25.25 -5.85 -6.45
N ASP A 166 25.93 -5.49 -7.53
CA ASP A 166 26.59 -6.43 -8.42
C ASP A 166 27.95 -6.87 -7.85
N ALA A 167 28.61 -5.99 -7.11
CA ALA A 167 29.86 -6.28 -6.45
C ALA A 167 29.91 -5.70 -5.02
N LEU A 168 30.57 -6.43 -4.12
CA LEU A 168 30.91 -5.98 -2.77
C LEU A 168 32.42 -5.88 -2.63
N VAL A 169 32.93 -4.68 -2.45
CA VAL A 169 34.37 -4.44 -2.19
C VAL A 169 34.66 -4.64 -0.72
N LEU A 170 35.58 -5.54 -0.40
CA LEU A 170 35.99 -5.96 0.92
C LEU A 170 37.44 -5.52 1.18
N PRO A 171 37.69 -4.36 1.82
CA PRO A 171 39.06 -3.97 2.19
C PRO A 171 39.62 -4.91 3.23
N MET A 172 40.84 -5.39 3.04
CA MET A 172 41.56 -6.26 3.98
C MET A 172 42.57 -5.48 4.85
N GLY A 173 42.81 -4.22 4.52
CA GLY A 173 43.66 -3.27 5.21
C GLY A 173 43.06 -1.86 5.22
N ASP A 174 43.81 -0.92 4.67
CA ASP A 174 43.35 0.48 4.54
C ASP A 174 42.10 0.56 3.62
N ILE A 175 41.17 1.40 4.01
CA ILE A 175 39.90 1.58 3.28
C ILE A 175 40.04 2.53 2.08
N ALA A 176 41.01 3.43 2.07
CA ALA A 176 41.13 4.46 1.03
C ALA A 176 41.30 3.88 -0.39
N PRO A 177 42.17 2.86 -0.63
CA PRO A 177 42.23 2.21 -1.94
C PRO A 177 40.92 1.52 -2.33
N ALA A 178 40.21 0.94 -1.35
CA ALA A 178 38.93 0.28 -1.62
C ALA A 178 37.82 1.28 -1.98
N ILE A 179 37.86 2.49 -1.43
CA ILE A 179 36.97 3.59 -1.85
C ILE A 179 37.25 3.94 -3.32
N ALA A 180 38.51 4.15 -3.68
CA ALA A 180 38.88 4.48 -5.05
C ALA A 180 38.47 3.41 -6.06
N LEU A 181 38.67 2.13 -5.71
CA LEU A 181 38.22 1.01 -6.53
C LEU A 181 36.70 0.96 -6.67
N ALA A 182 35.96 1.14 -5.57
CA ALA A 182 34.51 1.17 -5.61
C ALA A 182 33.98 2.30 -6.52
N GLU A 183 34.59 3.47 -6.47
CA GLU A 183 34.22 4.58 -7.36
C GLU A 183 34.55 4.29 -8.84
N THR A 184 35.67 3.66 -9.11
CA THR A 184 36.04 3.23 -10.47
C THR A 184 35.01 2.24 -11.01
N LEU A 185 34.63 1.24 -10.23
CA LEU A 185 33.62 0.26 -10.63
C LEU A 185 32.25 0.88 -10.83
N ARG A 186 31.84 1.82 -9.95
CA ARG A 186 30.57 2.58 -10.10
C ARG A 186 30.56 3.42 -11.36
N SER A 187 31.69 4.07 -11.67
CA SER A 187 31.84 4.87 -12.90
C SER A 187 31.73 4.00 -14.17
N SER A 188 31.99 2.70 -14.06
CA SER A 188 31.80 1.73 -15.13
C SER A 188 30.37 1.19 -15.23
N GLY A 189 29.43 1.71 -14.41
CA GLY A 189 28.02 1.33 -14.45
C GLY A 189 27.61 0.18 -13.53
N LEU A 190 28.53 -0.33 -12.69
CA LEU A 190 28.23 -1.39 -11.75
C LEU A 190 27.59 -0.82 -10.46
N ARG A 191 26.64 -1.55 -9.89
CA ARG A 191 26.14 -1.29 -8.55
C ARG A 191 27.13 -1.86 -7.54
N VAL A 192 27.81 -1.01 -6.80
CA VAL A 192 28.90 -1.43 -5.92
C VAL A 192 28.63 -1.02 -4.49
N GLN A 193 28.70 -1.99 -3.59
CA GLN A 193 28.71 -1.77 -2.15
C GLN A 193 30.14 -1.86 -1.63
N LEU A 194 30.50 -0.95 -0.74
CA LEU A 194 31.78 -0.98 -0.01
C LEU A 194 31.53 -1.43 1.43
N TYR A 195 32.28 -2.43 1.89
CA TYR A 195 32.22 -2.87 3.27
C TYR A 195 33.07 -1.94 4.15
N CYS A 196 32.44 -1.17 5.01
CA CYS A 196 33.12 -0.14 5.82
C CYS A 196 33.52 -0.59 7.22
N GLU A 197 33.03 -1.76 7.71
CA GLU A 197 33.32 -2.20 9.06
C GLU A 197 34.66 -2.93 9.16
N GLN A 198 35.39 -2.68 10.24
CA GLN A 198 36.62 -3.42 10.54
C GLN A 198 36.29 -4.73 11.25
N LYS A 199 35.98 -5.76 10.48
CA LYS A 199 35.69 -7.12 10.94
C LYS A 199 36.69 -8.12 10.39
N LYS A 200 36.74 -9.31 11.01
CA LYS A 200 37.59 -10.42 10.55
C LYS A 200 37.10 -10.92 9.19
N PHE A 201 38.00 -11.44 8.38
CA PHE A 201 37.75 -11.99 7.06
C PHE A 201 36.48 -12.87 6.99
N LYS A 202 36.38 -13.86 7.90
CA LYS A 202 35.22 -14.76 7.96
C LYS A 202 33.88 -14.01 8.05
N GLN A 203 33.84 -12.89 8.79
CA GLN A 203 32.62 -12.10 8.97
C GLN A 203 32.29 -11.29 7.71
N LYS A 204 33.32 -10.79 7.02
CA LYS A 204 33.15 -10.09 5.73
C LYS A 204 32.62 -11.03 4.66
N MET A 205 33.15 -12.25 4.58
CA MET A 205 32.66 -13.27 3.63
C MET A 205 31.24 -13.71 3.97
N ALA A 206 30.93 -13.93 5.24
CA ALA A 206 29.56 -14.26 5.65
C ALA A 206 28.55 -13.14 5.32
N TYR A 207 29.01 -11.89 5.35
CA TYR A 207 28.16 -10.76 4.92
C TYR A 207 27.92 -10.76 3.41
N ALA A 208 28.96 -11.02 2.61
CA ALA A 208 28.83 -11.16 1.16
C ALA A 208 27.87 -12.29 0.78
N ASP A 209 28.01 -13.44 1.42
CA ASP A 209 27.12 -14.59 1.23
C ASP A 209 25.68 -14.29 1.62
N LYS A 210 25.46 -13.63 2.75
CA LYS A 210 24.13 -13.20 3.19
C LYS A 210 23.46 -12.25 2.20
N LEU A 211 24.20 -11.35 1.60
CA LEU A 211 23.72 -10.41 0.58
C LEU A 211 23.52 -11.05 -0.80
N LYS A 212 24.05 -12.27 -0.99
CA LYS A 212 24.02 -12.98 -2.29
C LYS A 212 24.57 -12.13 -3.43
N VAL A 213 25.57 -11.29 -3.16
CA VAL A 213 26.23 -10.51 -4.21
C VAL A 213 26.96 -11.43 -5.17
N PRO A 214 26.86 -11.23 -6.50
CA PRO A 214 27.55 -12.07 -7.50
C PRO A 214 29.06 -12.05 -7.35
N PHE A 215 29.63 -10.90 -7.01
CA PHE A 215 31.07 -10.70 -6.91
C PHE A 215 31.47 -10.10 -5.55
N ALA A 216 32.44 -10.75 -4.89
CA ALA A 216 33.12 -10.22 -3.71
C ALA A 216 34.56 -9.89 -4.10
N VAL A 217 34.91 -8.61 -4.10
CA VAL A 217 36.23 -8.11 -4.48
C VAL A 217 37.03 -7.91 -3.21
N LEU A 218 38.06 -8.74 -3.04
CA LEU A 218 38.99 -8.64 -1.91
C LEU A 218 40.11 -7.69 -2.30
N LEU A 219 40.43 -6.75 -1.43
CA LEU A 219 41.50 -5.78 -1.66
C LEU A 219 42.43 -5.72 -0.44
N GLY A 220 43.56 -6.37 -0.53
CA GLY A 220 44.66 -6.38 0.44
C GLY A 220 45.88 -5.61 -0.07
N GLU A 221 46.97 -5.68 0.72
CA GLU A 221 48.22 -4.98 0.40
C GLU A 221 48.86 -5.53 -0.88
N ASP A 222 48.80 -6.84 -1.08
CA ASP A 222 49.39 -7.51 -2.24
C ASP A 222 48.65 -7.10 -3.52
N GLU A 223 47.30 -7.11 -3.51
CA GLU A 223 46.49 -6.70 -4.65
C GLU A 223 46.71 -5.23 -4.99
N ILE A 224 46.85 -4.38 -3.99
CA ILE A 224 47.15 -2.97 -4.19
C ILE A 224 48.54 -2.79 -4.82
N ALA A 225 49.54 -3.51 -4.33
CA ALA A 225 50.92 -3.42 -4.85
C ALA A 225 51.03 -3.92 -6.29
N GLU A 226 50.27 -4.95 -6.66
CA GLU A 226 50.23 -5.51 -8.01
C GLU A 226 49.30 -4.77 -8.98
N GLY A 227 48.48 -3.84 -8.47
CA GLY A 227 47.44 -3.16 -9.24
C GLY A 227 46.35 -4.11 -9.78
N LYS A 228 46.06 -5.18 -9.04
CA LYS A 228 45.09 -6.22 -9.36
C LYS A 228 44.08 -6.39 -8.22
N CYS A 229 42.92 -6.90 -8.54
CA CYS A 229 41.89 -7.29 -7.55
C CYS A 229 41.06 -8.46 -8.09
#